data_3afd26ab642b4c56cdcfa8db215b4cf0
#
_entry.id   3afd26ab642b4c56cdcfa8db215b4cf0
#
_cell.length_a   1.000
_cell.length_b   1.000
_cell.length_c   1.000
_cell.angle_alpha   90.00
_cell.angle_beta   90.00
_cell.angle_gamma   90.00
#
_symmetry.space_group_name_H-M   'P 1'
#
loop_
_entity.id
_entity.type
_entity.pdbx_description
1 polymer ?
#
loop_
_entity_poly.entity_id
_entity_poly.type
_entity_poly.pdbx_seq_one_letter_code
_entity_poly.pdbx_strand_id
1 'polypeptide(L)'
;LKEAAEKAKIELSGTQQTQVNLPFISMADGQPVHMDLSLSRAKFEDLIAKLIEKTMVPTRQAMKDAGLKKGDVDKVILVGGSTRVPAVQDAVEKEAGKPPYKGINPDEAVAMGAALQAGIIAGDEGVSDVLLLDVTPLTLGIETLGGVMTTMIERNTTIPARRSEIYSTASDNQPAVEIHVLQGEREFAKDNVTLGQFQLVGIPPAPRGVPQIEVTFDIDANGIVDVSAKDMGTGKEQSIKIESATSLSEDEIQAKISEAEKFAEEDQRRKAKVEMRNMADQVVYQTRRTLE
;
A
#
# COMPACT_ATOMS: atom_id res chain seq x y z
N LEU A 1 -33.82 6.87 8.25
CA LEU A 1 -32.91 8.02 8.12
C LEU A 1 -31.81 7.76 7.09
N LYS A 2 -31.04 6.65 7.20
CA LYS A 2 -29.92 6.33 6.29
C LYS A 2 -30.37 6.30 4.82
N GLU A 3 -31.39 5.52 4.50
CA GLU A 3 -31.93 5.42 3.13
C GLU A 3 -32.42 6.76 2.59
N ALA A 4 -33.09 7.57 3.43
CA ALA A 4 -33.53 8.90 3.03
C ALA A 4 -32.39 9.86 2.78
N ALA A 5 -31.32 9.77 3.57
CA ALA A 5 -30.09 10.54 3.36
C ALA A 5 -29.38 10.13 2.07
N GLU A 6 -29.32 8.83 1.76
CA GLU A 6 -28.75 8.32 0.52
C GLU A 6 -29.56 8.78 -0.70
N LYS A 7 -30.88 8.68 -0.63
CA LYS A 7 -31.78 9.19 -1.67
C LYS A 7 -31.57 10.69 -1.90
N ALA A 8 -31.49 11.48 -0.84
CA ALA A 8 -31.24 12.91 -0.92
C ALA A 8 -29.86 13.20 -1.57
N LYS A 9 -28.81 12.45 -1.20
CA LYS A 9 -27.49 12.55 -1.84
C LYS A 9 -27.57 12.32 -3.35
N ILE A 10 -28.27 11.27 -3.78
CA ILE A 10 -28.43 10.92 -5.20
C ILE A 10 -29.18 12.04 -5.93
N GLU A 11 -30.29 12.50 -5.39
CA GLU A 11 -31.11 13.58 -5.99
C GLU A 11 -30.31 14.89 -6.11
N LEU A 12 -29.53 15.25 -5.08
CA LEU A 12 -28.70 16.45 -5.09
C LEU A 12 -27.54 16.42 -6.08
N SER A 13 -27.23 15.28 -6.66
CA SER A 13 -26.29 15.21 -7.80
C SER A 13 -26.90 15.79 -9.09
N GLY A 14 -28.22 15.72 -9.23
CA GLY A 14 -28.97 16.27 -10.40
C GLY A 14 -29.72 17.57 -10.12
N THR A 15 -30.14 17.83 -8.87
CA THR A 15 -30.95 19.00 -8.49
C THR A 15 -30.20 19.91 -7.52
N GLN A 16 -30.65 21.17 -7.42
CA GLN A 16 -30.08 22.14 -6.47
C GLN A 16 -30.65 22.00 -5.05
N GLN A 17 -31.79 21.33 -4.91
CA GLN A 17 -32.51 21.17 -3.64
C GLN A 17 -33.34 19.90 -3.68
N THR A 18 -33.48 19.25 -2.53
CA THR A 18 -34.37 18.10 -2.33
C THR A 18 -35.10 18.22 -0.99
N GLN A 19 -36.16 17.45 -0.83
CA GLN A 19 -36.94 17.40 0.41
C GLN A 19 -36.89 16.02 1.02
N VAL A 20 -36.50 15.95 2.28
CA VAL A 20 -36.49 14.72 3.09
C VAL A 20 -37.71 14.71 3.94
N ASN A 21 -38.71 13.92 3.58
CA ASN A 21 -39.96 13.75 4.32
C ASN A 21 -40.02 12.33 4.89
N LEU A 22 -40.00 12.22 6.20
CA LEU A 22 -40.15 10.98 6.95
C LEU A 22 -41.29 11.09 7.95
N PRO A 23 -42.47 10.57 7.59
CA PRO A 23 -43.60 10.56 8.51
C PRO A 23 -43.38 9.57 9.66
N PHE A 24 -43.89 9.89 10.83
CA PHE A 24 -43.92 9.02 12.01
C PHE A 24 -42.53 8.51 12.47
N ILE A 25 -41.48 9.37 12.43
CA ILE A 25 -40.14 8.98 12.83
C ILE A 25 -39.96 8.78 14.34
N SER A 26 -40.84 9.36 15.15
CA SER A 26 -40.84 9.30 16.61
C SER A 26 -42.19 9.63 17.20
N MET A 27 -42.30 9.48 18.53
CA MET A 27 -43.43 9.94 19.33
C MET A 27 -42.91 10.90 20.39
N ALA A 28 -43.58 12.06 20.54
CA ALA A 28 -43.35 13.02 21.63
C ALA A 28 -44.68 13.39 22.26
N ASP A 29 -44.78 13.27 23.58
CA ASP A 29 -45.99 13.55 24.35
C ASP A 29 -47.25 12.86 23.81
N GLY A 30 -47.10 11.62 23.33
CA GLY A 30 -48.19 10.83 22.76
C GLY A 30 -48.63 11.26 21.35
N GLN A 31 -47.95 12.21 20.73
CA GLN A 31 -48.20 12.66 19.37
C GLN A 31 -47.12 12.19 18.40
N PRO A 32 -47.47 11.80 17.16
CA PRO A 32 -46.50 11.43 16.16
C PRO A 32 -45.68 12.65 15.72
N VAL A 33 -44.32 12.42 15.63
CA VAL A 33 -43.40 13.41 15.12
C VAL A 33 -43.00 13.03 13.68
N HIS A 34 -43.03 14.02 12.81
CA HIS A 34 -42.63 13.89 11.41
C HIS A 34 -41.33 14.68 11.17
N MET A 35 -40.48 14.19 10.29
CA MET A 35 -39.34 14.95 9.82
C MET A 35 -39.65 15.47 8.41
N ASP A 36 -39.64 16.76 8.25
CA ASP A 36 -39.72 17.43 6.95
C ASP A 36 -38.59 18.45 6.86
N LEU A 37 -37.57 18.12 6.01
CA LEU A 37 -36.37 18.92 5.91
C LEU A 37 -36.06 19.19 4.44
N SER A 38 -35.90 20.47 4.10
CA SER A 38 -35.37 20.88 2.81
C SER A 38 -33.83 20.94 2.87
N LEU A 39 -33.19 20.27 1.97
CA LEU A 39 -31.70 20.21 1.88
C LEU A 39 -31.26 20.76 0.53
N SER A 40 -30.41 21.79 0.53
CA SER A 40 -29.78 22.31 -0.68
C SER A 40 -28.49 21.56 -1.00
N ARG A 41 -28.13 21.52 -2.29
CA ARG A 41 -26.83 20.99 -2.74
C ARG A 41 -25.66 21.68 -2.04
N ALA A 42 -25.68 23.02 -1.94
CA ALA A 42 -24.63 23.76 -1.26
C ALA A 42 -24.42 23.34 0.20
N LYS A 43 -25.54 23.11 0.93
CA LYS A 43 -25.45 22.62 2.31
C LYS A 43 -24.94 21.19 2.40
N PHE A 44 -25.34 20.33 1.47
CA PHE A 44 -24.82 18.96 1.37
C PHE A 44 -23.31 18.97 1.07
N GLU A 45 -22.86 19.73 0.08
CA GLU A 45 -21.45 19.85 -0.29
C GLU A 45 -20.59 20.40 0.85
N ASP A 46 -21.09 21.38 1.61
CA ASP A 46 -20.44 21.88 2.83
C ASP A 46 -20.23 20.76 3.87
N LEU A 47 -21.23 19.92 4.08
CA LEU A 47 -21.16 18.81 5.02
C LEU A 47 -20.13 17.72 4.61
N ILE A 48 -19.94 17.50 3.32
CA ILE A 48 -19.01 16.49 2.78
C ILE A 48 -17.64 17.03 2.39
N ALA A 49 -17.41 18.35 2.48
CA ALA A 49 -16.17 18.99 2.02
C ALA A 49 -14.89 18.34 2.59
N LYS A 50 -14.90 18.03 3.89
CA LYS A 50 -13.78 17.34 4.55
C LYS A 50 -13.56 15.92 4.03
N LEU A 51 -14.62 15.22 3.63
CA LEU A 51 -14.50 13.87 3.04
C LEU A 51 -13.88 13.95 1.64
N ILE A 52 -14.29 14.95 0.84
CA ILE A 52 -13.71 15.19 -0.48
C ILE A 52 -12.21 15.52 -0.34
N GLU A 53 -11.83 16.42 0.58
CA GLU A 53 -10.40 16.75 0.77
C GLU A 53 -9.57 15.53 1.18
N LYS A 54 -10.11 14.64 2.02
CA LYS A 54 -9.44 13.37 2.35
C LYS A 54 -9.15 12.50 1.11
N THR A 55 -10.01 12.51 0.09
CA THR A 55 -9.76 11.74 -1.14
C THR A 55 -8.72 12.39 -2.05
N MET A 56 -8.47 13.68 -1.90
CA MET A 56 -7.43 14.37 -2.68
C MET A 56 -6.02 14.07 -2.18
N VAL A 57 -5.85 13.67 -0.91
CA VAL A 57 -4.54 13.31 -0.36
C VAL A 57 -3.92 12.12 -1.11
N PRO A 58 -4.56 10.94 -1.19
CA PRO A 58 -4.02 9.82 -1.96
C PRO A 58 -3.93 10.11 -3.46
N THR A 59 -4.82 10.94 -4.01
CA THR A 59 -4.75 11.35 -5.41
C THR A 59 -3.46 12.12 -5.71
N ARG A 60 -3.11 13.10 -4.87
CA ARG A 60 -1.85 13.86 -4.99
C ARG A 60 -0.64 12.97 -4.80
N GLN A 61 -0.71 12.03 -3.86
CA GLN A 61 0.38 11.09 -3.61
C GLN A 61 0.60 10.17 -4.82
N ALA A 62 -0.45 9.60 -5.40
CA ALA A 62 -0.35 8.78 -6.60
C ALA A 62 0.25 9.53 -7.79
N MET A 63 -0.14 10.79 -8.00
CA MET A 63 0.45 11.63 -9.04
C MET A 63 1.94 11.91 -8.77
N LYS A 64 2.30 12.21 -7.52
CA LYS A 64 3.70 12.42 -7.10
C LYS A 64 4.55 11.17 -7.33
N ASP A 65 4.06 9.99 -6.95
CA ASP A 65 4.75 8.71 -7.11
C ASP A 65 4.97 8.35 -8.59
N ALA A 66 4.00 8.68 -9.43
CA ALA A 66 4.10 8.54 -10.89
C ALA A 66 4.96 9.63 -11.56
N GLY A 67 5.45 10.61 -10.81
CA GLY A 67 6.20 11.76 -11.36
C GLY A 67 5.36 12.71 -12.22
N LEU A 68 4.03 12.63 -12.12
CA LEU A 68 3.09 13.41 -12.91
C LEU A 68 2.77 14.76 -12.24
N LYS A 69 2.64 15.79 -13.07
CA LYS A 69 2.18 17.12 -12.68
C LYS A 69 0.74 17.34 -13.16
N LYS A 70 0.12 18.37 -12.62
CA LYS A 70 -1.19 18.84 -13.08
C LYS A 70 -1.17 19.06 -14.60
N GLY A 71 -2.09 18.39 -15.30
CA GLY A 71 -2.21 18.44 -16.75
C GLY A 71 -1.49 17.33 -17.53
N ASP A 72 -0.59 16.57 -16.89
CA ASP A 72 0.16 15.47 -17.54
C ASP A 72 -0.73 14.22 -17.72
N VAL A 73 -1.78 14.09 -16.91
CA VAL A 73 -2.74 12.97 -17.00
C VAL A 73 -3.53 13.05 -18.29
N ASP A 74 -3.56 11.97 -19.09
CA ASP A 74 -4.29 11.95 -20.37
C ASP A 74 -5.80 11.96 -20.19
N LYS A 75 -6.30 11.08 -19.29
CA LYS A 75 -7.73 10.94 -18.98
C LYS A 75 -7.91 10.65 -17.49
N VAL A 76 -8.98 11.21 -16.92
CA VAL A 76 -9.43 10.92 -15.57
C VAL A 76 -10.74 10.17 -15.67
N ILE A 77 -10.77 8.94 -15.17
CA ILE A 77 -11.97 8.09 -15.15
C ILE A 77 -12.46 8.02 -13.71
N LEU A 78 -13.71 8.41 -13.50
CA LEU A 78 -14.37 8.34 -12.21
C LEU A 78 -15.19 7.06 -12.11
N VAL A 79 -15.06 6.35 -10.99
CA VAL A 79 -15.71 5.06 -10.74
C VAL A 79 -16.48 5.12 -9.41
N GLY A 80 -17.68 4.51 -9.39
CA GLY A 80 -18.54 4.45 -8.24
C GLY A 80 -19.54 5.62 -8.15
N GLY A 81 -20.72 5.34 -7.60
CA GLY A 81 -21.85 6.30 -7.54
C GLY A 81 -21.54 7.60 -6.82
N SER A 82 -20.65 7.61 -5.84
CA SER A 82 -20.25 8.83 -5.11
C SER A 82 -19.53 9.86 -6.00
N THR A 83 -18.93 9.42 -7.10
CA THR A 83 -18.27 10.31 -8.06
C THR A 83 -19.23 11.09 -8.96
N ARG A 84 -20.54 10.82 -8.85
CA ARG A 84 -21.59 11.62 -9.50
C ARG A 84 -21.82 12.96 -8.81
N VAL A 85 -21.36 13.11 -7.58
CA VAL A 85 -21.50 14.38 -6.81
C VAL A 85 -20.66 15.46 -7.52
N PRO A 86 -21.26 16.60 -7.90
CA PRO A 86 -20.57 17.67 -8.63
C PRO A 86 -19.30 18.15 -7.94
N ALA A 87 -19.33 18.38 -6.62
CA ALA A 87 -18.17 18.83 -5.87
C ALA A 87 -16.98 17.82 -5.91
N VAL A 88 -17.23 16.51 -6.07
CA VAL A 88 -16.17 15.51 -6.30
C VAL A 88 -15.57 15.68 -7.67
N GLN A 89 -16.39 15.88 -8.71
CA GLN A 89 -15.93 16.10 -10.08
C GLN A 89 -15.08 17.36 -10.18
N ASP A 90 -15.55 18.46 -9.58
CA ASP A 90 -14.84 19.74 -9.54
C ASP A 90 -13.49 19.64 -8.81
N ALA A 91 -13.46 18.92 -7.68
CA ALA A 91 -12.23 18.69 -6.92
C ALA A 91 -11.19 17.91 -7.75
N VAL A 92 -11.61 16.84 -8.42
CA VAL A 92 -10.74 16.02 -9.28
C VAL A 92 -10.27 16.81 -10.50
N GLU A 93 -11.14 17.57 -11.16
CA GLU A 93 -10.76 18.44 -12.28
C GLU A 93 -9.73 19.49 -11.85
N LYS A 94 -9.93 20.09 -10.68
CA LYS A 94 -9.00 21.07 -10.10
C LYS A 94 -7.64 20.44 -9.82
N GLU A 95 -7.58 19.21 -9.35
CA GLU A 95 -6.34 18.50 -9.02
C GLU A 95 -5.62 18.03 -10.29
N ALA A 96 -6.30 17.30 -11.17
CA ALA A 96 -5.74 16.74 -12.39
C ALA A 96 -5.49 17.78 -13.50
N GLY A 97 -6.21 18.91 -13.47
CA GLY A 97 -6.14 19.95 -14.51
C GLY A 97 -6.92 19.64 -15.79
N LYS A 98 -7.72 18.57 -15.77
CA LYS A 98 -8.58 18.14 -16.87
C LYS A 98 -9.93 17.65 -16.34
N PRO A 99 -11.04 17.88 -17.06
CA PRO A 99 -12.34 17.38 -16.67
C PRO A 99 -12.38 15.84 -16.72
N PRO A 100 -13.17 15.20 -15.85
CA PRO A 100 -13.39 13.78 -15.88
C PRO A 100 -13.93 13.30 -17.23
N TYR A 101 -13.43 12.15 -17.70
CA TYR A 101 -13.89 11.51 -18.93
C TYR A 101 -15.30 10.93 -18.75
N LYS A 102 -16.23 11.32 -19.61
CA LYS A 102 -17.66 10.96 -19.51
C LYS A 102 -18.07 9.73 -20.35
N GLY A 103 -17.13 9.07 -21.01
CA GLY A 103 -17.41 7.93 -21.89
C GLY A 103 -17.63 6.60 -21.18
N ILE A 104 -17.53 6.56 -19.85
CA ILE A 104 -17.75 5.36 -19.04
C ILE A 104 -18.78 5.69 -17.96
N ASN A 105 -19.77 4.81 -17.77
CA ASN A 105 -20.72 4.91 -16.69
C ASN A 105 -20.02 4.55 -15.36
N PRO A 106 -19.94 5.46 -14.38
CA PRO A 106 -19.27 5.21 -13.10
C PRO A 106 -19.82 4.01 -12.32
N ASP A 107 -21.10 3.68 -12.48
CA ASP A 107 -21.75 2.60 -11.75
C ASP A 107 -21.46 1.23 -12.41
N GLU A 108 -21.12 1.19 -13.70
CA GLU A 108 -20.89 -0.02 -14.48
C GLU A 108 -19.40 -0.32 -14.71
N ALA A 109 -18.50 0.63 -14.45
CA ALA A 109 -17.09 0.54 -14.75
C ALA A 109 -16.41 -0.71 -14.15
N VAL A 110 -16.75 -1.07 -12.91
CA VAL A 110 -16.22 -2.27 -12.24
C VAL A 110 -16.71 -3.55 -12.92
N ALA A 111 -18.01 -3.62 -13.25
CA ALA A 111 -18.57 -4.78 -13.95
C ALA A 111 -17.97 -4.95 -15.35
N MET A 112 -17.75 -3.85 -16.06
CA MET A 112 -17.06 -3.87 -17.37
C MET A 112 -15.61 -4.37 -17.23
N GLY A 113 -14.88 -3.89 -16.23
CA GLY A 113 -13.51 -4.35 -15.95
C GLY A 113 -13.46 -5.83 -15.59
N ALA A 114 -14.39 -6.32 -14.78
CA ALA A 114 -14.51 -7.74 -14.44
C ALA A 114 -14.83 -8.61 -15.67
N ALA A 115 -15.69 -8.13 -16.56
CA ALA A 115 -16.01 -8.83 -17.82
C ALA A 115 -14.78 -8.90 -18.75
N LEU A 116 -14.01 -7.82 -18.86
CA LEU A 116 -12.76 -7.81 -19.63
C LEU A 116 -11.75 -8.81 -19.07
N GLN A 117 -11.56 -8.83 -17.74
CA GLN A 117 -10.67 -9.78 -17.08
C GLN A 117 -11.12 -11.24 -17.28
N ALA A 118 -12.41 -11.50 -17.21
CA ALA A 118 -12.96 -12.83 -17.51
C ALA A 118 -12.68 -13.25 -18.96
N GLY A 119 -12.78 -12.34 -19.93
CA GLY A 119 -12.43 -12.58 -21.32
C GLY A 119 -10.94 -12.91 -21.50
N ILE A 120 -10.04 -12.19 -20.82
CA ILE A 120 -8.60 -12.47 -20.83
C ILE A 120 -8.31 -13.88 -20.29
N ILE A 121 -8.93 -14.25 -19.17
CA ILE A 121 -8.78 -15.59 -18.56
C ILE A 121 -9.33 -16.67 -19.47
N ALA A 122 -10.42 -16.41 -20.18
CA ALA A 122 -11.03 -17.34 -21.14
C ALA A 122 -10.25 -17.44 -22.48
N GLY A 123 -9.26 -16.59 -22.70
CA GLY A 123 -8.47 -16.56 -23.94
C GLY A 123 -9.23 -15.92 -25.12
N ASP A 124 -10.13 -14.97 -24.86
CA ASP A 124 -10.86 -14.24 -25.88
C ASP A 124 -9.92 -13.34 -26.70
N GLU A 125 -9.85 -13.55 -28.00
CA GLU A 125 -8.98 -12.77 -28.90
C GLU A 125 -9.33 -11.28 -28.93
N GLY A 126 -10.57 -10.89 -28.60
CA GLY A 126 -11.03 -9.51 -28.59
C GLY A 126 -10.43 -8.66 -27.46
N VAL A 127 -9.82 -9.29 -26.45
CA VAL A 127 -9.21 -8.62 -25.29
C VAL A 127 -7.77 -9.09 -25.01
N SER A 128 -7.16 -9.83 -25.93
CA SER A 128 -5.80 -10.39 -25.79
C SER A 128 -4.71 -9.33 -25.58
N ASP A 129 -4.92 -8.11 -26.06
CA ASP A 129 -3.96 -7.00 -25.98
C ASP A 129 -4.08 -6.19 -24.68
N VAL A 130 -5.04 -6.54 -23.81
CA VAL A 130 -5.22 -5.86 -22.51
C VAL A 130 -4.34 -6.54 -21.46
N LEU A 131 -3.40 -5.79 -20.91
CA LEU A 131 -2.53 -6.24 -19.82
C LEU A 131 -2.88 -5.51 -18.53
N LEU A 132 -3.26 -6.25 -17.50
CA LEU A 132 -3.39 -5.74 -16.14
C LEU A 132 -2.07 -5.94 -15.41
N LEU A 133 -1.47 -4.85 -14.96
CA LEU A 133 -0.29 -4.86 -14.09
C LEU A 133 -0.68 -4.26 -12.75
N ASP A 134 -0.36 -4.99 -11.69
CA ASP A 134 -0.52 -4.51 -10.33
C ASP A 134 0.85 -4.16 -9.72
N VAL A 135 0.87 -3.48 -8.58
CA VAL A 135 2.10 -3.05 -7.92
C VAL A 135 2.05 -3.33 -6.43
N THR A 136 3.24 -3.41 -5.82
CA THR A 136 3.37 -3.50 -4.36
C THR A 136 2.95 -2.16 -3.72
N PRO A 137 2.06 -2.16 -2.70
CA PRO A 137 1.60 -0.91 -2.08
C PRO A 137 2.65 -0.27 -1.15
N LEU A 138 3.52 -1.08 -0.56
CA LEU A 138 4.59 -0.68 0.33
C LEU A 138 5.86 -1.49 0.05
N THR A 139 7.00 -0.93 0.44
CA THR A 139 8.32 -1.58 0.37
C THR A 139 8.34 -2.84 1.23
N LEU A 140 8.92 -3.91 0.67
CA LEU A 140 9.18 -5.18 1.36
C LEU A 140 10.67 -5.34 1.63
N GLY A 141 11.01 -5.86 2.78
CA GLY A 141 12.40 -6.07 3.15
C GLY A 141 12.57 -7.00 4.34
N ILE A 142 13.81 -7.09 4.81
CA ILE A 142 14.18 -7.89 5.98
C ILE A 142 14.92 -7.03 7.00
N GLU A 143 14.86 -7.45 8.26
CA GLU A 143 15.72 -6.91 9.31
C GLU A 143 17.15 -7.40 9.13
N THR A 144 18.10 -6.47 9.21
CA THR A 144 19.53 -6.75 9.16
C THR A 144 20.24 -6.21 10.40
N LEU A 145 21.55 -6.42 10.48
CA LEU A 145 22.39 -6.08 11.63
C LEU A 145 22.19 -4.63 12.10
N GLY A 146 21.81 -4.48 13.35
CA GLY A 146 21.55 -3.17 13.98
C GLY A 146 20.07 -2.75 13.93
N GLY A 147 19.16 -3.66 13.57
CA GLY A 147 17.72 -3.41 13.53
C GLY A 147 17.28 -2.56 12.33
N VAL A 148 18.12 -2.49 11.30
CA VAL A 148 17.84 -1.74 10.06
C VAL A 148 16.98 -2.59 9.14
N MET A 149 16.00 -1.99 8.49
CA MET A 149 15.27 -2.62 7.39
C MET A 149 16.08 -2.48 6.11
N THR A 150 16.46 -3.61 5.52
CA THR A 150 17.07 -3.66 4.19
C THR A 150 16.01 -3.99 3.17
N THR A 151 15.86 -3.09 2.20
CA THR A 151 14.86 -3.20 1.13
C THR A 151 15.20 -4.34 0.19
N MET A 152 14.21 -5.18 -0.09
CA MET A 152 14.25 -6.23 -1.11
C MET A 152 13.44 -5.84 -2.34
N ILE A 153 12.21 -5.38 -2.16
CA ILE A 153 11.33 -4.93 -3.24
C ILE A 153 10.74 -3.58 -2.85
N GLU A 154 10.99 -2.56 -3.64
CA GLU A 154 10.49 -1.21 -3.40
C GLU A 154 8.97 -1.13 -3.62
N ARG A 155 8.30 -0.20 -2.95
CA ARG A 155 6.90 0.11 -3.24
C ARG A 155 6.74 0.52 -4.71
N ASN A 156 5.54 0.33 -5.24
CA ASN A 156 5.22 0.59 -6.65
C ASN A 156 6.00 -0.30 -7.65
N THR A 157 6.62 -1.38 -7.18
CA THR A 157 7.20 -2.38 -8.09
C THR A 157 6.09 -3.20 -8.71
N THR A 158 6.08 -3.29 -10.04
CA THR A 158 5.11 -4.10 -10.79
C THR A 158 5.26 -5.58 -10.44
N ILE A 159 4.14 -6.26 -10.21
CA ILE A 159 4.09 -7.69 -9.94
C ILE A 159 3.56 -8.47 -11.17
N PRO A 160 3.98 -9.74 -11.38
CA PRO A 160 4.86 -10.53 -10.50
C PRO A 160 6.30 -10.01 -10.47
N ALA A 161 6.97 -10.16 -9.32
CA ALA A 161 8.34 -9.70 -9.13
C ALA A 161 9.14 -10.67 -8.27
N ARG A 162 10.42 -10.85 -8.62
CA ARG A 162 11.36 -11.68 -7.85
C ARG A 162 12.66 -10.94 -7.61
N ARG A 163 13.17 -11.01 -6.37
CA ARG A 163 14.44 -10.43 -5.97
C ARG A 163 15.17 -11.36 -5.02
N SER A 164 16.46 -11.53 -5.25
CA SER A 164 17.36 -12.34 -4.39
C SER A 164 18.59 -11.53 -4.02
N GLU A 165 18.98 -11.61 -2.75
CA GLU A 165 20.21 -10.98 -2.24
C GLU A 165 20.94 -11.95 -1.30
N ILE A 166 22.27 -11.86 -1.23
CA ILE A 166 23.09 -12.73 -0.40
C ILE A 166 23.46 -11.99 0.88
N TYR A 167 23.14 -12.63 2.00
CA TYR A 167 23.48 -12.19 3.34
C TYR A 167 24.45 -13.16 4.01
N SER A 168 24.89 -12.83 5.22
CA SER A 168 25.79 -13.67 5.99
C SER A 168 25.48 -13.65 7.48
N THR A 169 26.17 -14.48 8.26
CA THR A 169 26.03 -14.55 9.71
C THR A 169 26.66 -13.33 10.40
N ALA A 170 26.06 -12.89 11.50
CA ALA A 170 26.51 -11.76 12.31
C ALA A 170 27.52 -12.16 13.42
N SER A 171 27.58 -13.47 13.76
CA SER A 171 28.42 -14.01 14.82
C SER A 171 29.17 -15.26 14.36
N ASP A 172 30.32 -15.52 14.98
CA ASP A 172 31.10 -16.73 14.74
C ASP A 172 30.30 -17.97 15.18
N ASN A 173 30.40 -19.04 14.37
CA ASN A 173 29.76 -20.33 14.62
C ASN A 173 28.24 -20.22 14.84
N GLN A 174 27.60 -19.27 14.20
CA GLN A 174 26.14 -19.07 14.28
C GLN A 174 25.42 -20.24 13.58
N PRO A 175 24.64 -21.06 14.32
CA PRO A 175 24.04 -22.28 13.76
C PRO A 175 22.75 -22.05 13.00
N ALA A 176 22.16 -20.85 13.14
CA ALA A 176 20.89 -20.47 12.52
C ALA A 176 20.86 -18.98 12.24
N VAL A 177 20.11 -18.57 11.23
CA VAL A 177 19.76 -17.17 10.96
C VAL A 177 18.25 -17.02 11.05
N GLU A 178 17.79 -15.93 11.66
CA GLU A 178 16.39 -15.54 11.69
C GLU A 178 16.13 -14.56 10.55
N ILE A 179 15.08 -14.83 9.80
CA ILE A 179 14.59 -13.97 8.73
C ILE A 179 13.32 -13.29 9.22
N HIS A 180 13.42 -12.00 9.48
CA HIS A 180 12.31 -11.15 9.90
C HIS A 180 11.82 -10.35 8.70
N VAL A 181 10.66 -10.72 8.17
CA VAL A 181 10.05 -10.13 6.96
C VAL A 181 9.22 -8.92 7.34
N LEU A 182 9.48 -7.80 6.67
CA LEU A 182 8.94 -6.49 7.02
C LEU A 182 8.25 -5.84 5.81
N GLN A 183 7.28 -4.98 6.13
CA GLN A 183 6.60 -4.12 5.15
C GLN A 183 6.50 -2.69 5.70
N GLY A 184 6.90 -1.71 4.90
CA GLY A 184 6.80 -0.29 5.24
C GLY A 184 7.93 0.55 4.67
N GLU A 185 7.92 1.84 5.01
CA GLU A 185 8.83 2.84 4.44
C GLU A 185 9.84 3.40 5.46
N ARG A 186 9.86 2.87 6.70
CA ARG A 186 10.77 3.32 7.76
C ARG A 186 12.10 2.58 7.69
N GLU A 187 13.19 3.25 8.07
CA GLU A 187 14.55 2.69 8.02
C GLU A 187 14.83 1.61 9.08
N PHE A 188 14.00 1.50 10.12
CA PHE A 188 14.17 0.53 11.20
C PHE A 188 13.07 -0.51 11.26
N ALA A 189 13.45 -1.76 11.50
CA ALA A 189 12.54 -2.90 11.56
C ALA A 189 11.36 -2.68 12.51
N LYS A 190 11.64 -2.15 13.71
CA LYS A 190 10.64 -1.91 14.76
C LYS A 190 9.56 -0.88 14.39
N ASP A 191 9.83 -0.03 13.41
CA ASP A 191 8.95 1.04 12.97
C ASP A 191 8.13 0.63 11.71
N ASN A 192 8.34 -0.59 11.22
CA ASN A 192 7.64 -1.21 10.09
C ASN A 192 6.69 -2.34 10.55
N VAL A 193 5.89 -2.84 9.63
CA VAL A 193 4.96 -3.95 9.90
C VAL A 193 5.69 -5.28 9.73
N THR A 194 5.59 -6.15 10.73
CA THR A 194 6.07 -7.54 10.62
C THR A 194 5.06 -8.37 9.82
N LEU A 195 5.49 -8.93 8.71
CA LEU A 195 4.69 -9.86 7.90
C LEU A 195 4.88 -11.31 8.34
N GLY A 196 6.06 -11.65 8.85
CA GLY A 196 6.37 -12.98 9.35
C GLY A 196 7.82 -13.12 9.80
N GLN A 197 8.09 -14.23 10.48
CA GLN A 197 9.44 -14.59 10.93
C GLN A 197 9.64 -16.11 10.77
N PHE A 198 10.83 -16.49 10.33
CA PHE A 198 11.23 -17.89 10.27
C PHE A 198 12.74 -18.04 10.44
N GLN A 199 13.19 -19.26 10.76
CA GLN A 199 14.61 -19.53 10.98
C GLN A 199 15.15 -20.53 9.96
N LEU A 200 16.27 -20.22 9.34
CA LEU A 200 17.08 -21.18 8.64
C LEU A 200 18.11 -21.79 9.62
N VAL A 201 17.98 -23.08 9.91
CA VAL A 201 18.78 -23.80 10.91
C VAL A 201 19.80 -24.75 10.25
N GLY A 202 20.82 -25.10 11.02
CA GLY A 202 21.82 -26.10 10.60
C GLY A 202 22.86 -25.54 9.64
N ILE A 203 23.21 -24.30 9.84
CA ILE A 203 24.38 -23.65 9.21
C ILE A 203 25.63 -24.23 9.86
N PRO A 204 26.62 -24.72 9.07
CA PRO A 204 27.87 -25.24 9.61
C PRO A 204 28.65 -24.19 10.40
N PRO A 205 29.38 -24.57 11.46
CA PRO A 205 30.26 -23.65 12.17
C PRO A 205 31.27 -23.01 11.23
N ALA A 206 31.26 -21.68 11.20
CA ALA A 206 32.17 -20.87 10.40
C ALA A 206 32.33 -19.48 11.03
N PRO A 207 33.40 -18.76 10.73
CA PRO A 207 33.53 -17.36 11.12
C PRO A 207 32.39 -16.50 10.56
N ARG A 208 32.02 -15.47 11.29
CA ARG A 208 31.00 -14.50 10.82
C ARG A 208 31.39 -13.93 9.45
N GLY A 209 30.40 -13.72 8.59
CA GLY A 209 30.61 -13.20 7.25
C GLY A 209 31.03 -14.24 6.20
N VAL A 210 31.28 -15.51 6.60
CA VAL A 210 31.67 -16.58 5.67
C VAL A 210 30.48 -17.33 5.09
N PRO A 211 29.47 -17.77 5.88
CA PRO A 211 28.28 -18.40 5.33
C PRO A 211 27.55 -17.47 4.36
N GLN A 212 27.08 -18.02 3.24
CA GLN A 212 26.30 -17.29 2.23
C GLN A 212 24.85 -17.75 2.28
N ILE A 213 23.99 -16.85 2.70
CA ILE A 213 22.54 -17.09 2.83
C ILE A 213 21.82 -16.27 1.78
N GLU A 214 21.32 -16.95 0.74
CA GLU A 214 20.48 -16.31 -0.27
C GLU A 214 19.07 -16.14 0.27
N VAL A 215 18.60 -14.90 0.36
CA VAL A 215 17.21 -14.58 0.69
C VAL A 215 16.51 -14.15 -0.58
N THR A 216 15.40 -14.81 -0.90
CA THR A 216 14.60 -14.56 -2.09
C THR A 216 13.21 -14.14 -1.71
N PHE A 217 12.74 -13.05 -2.28
CA PHE A 217 11.34 -12.61 -2.28
C PHE A 217 10.76 -12.92 -3.66
N ASP A 218 9.65 -13.63 -3.69
CA ASP A 218 8.90 -13.97 -4.91
C ASP A 218 7.44 -13.57 -4.72
N ILE A 219 6.96 -12.63 -5.53
CA ILE A 219 5.59 -12.12 -5.49
C ILE A 219 4.89 -12.57 -6.76
N ASP A 220 3.82 -13.34 -6.61
CA ASP A 220 3.01 -13.77 -7.73
C ASP A 220 2.07 -12.67 -8.25
N ALA A 221 1.37 -12.95 -9.35
CA ALA A 221 0.41 -12.03 -9.95
C ALA A 221 -0.82 -11.72 -9.06
N ASN A 222 -1.03 -12.49 -7.99
CA ASN A 222 -2.11 -12.28 -7.02
C ASN A 222 -1.64 -11.48 -5.78
N GLY A 223 -0.36 -11.06 -5.76
CA GLY A 223 0.22 -10.36 -4.61
C GLY A 223 0.59 -11.26 -3.43
N ILE A 224 0.62 -12.58 -3.62
CA ILE A 224 1.09 -13.52 -2.61
C ILE A 224 2.61 -13.46 -2.58
N VAL A 225 3.18 -13.26 -1.40
CA VAL A 225 4.62 -13.15 -1.18
C VAL A 225 5.16 -14.45 -0.59
N ASP A 226 6.06 -15.11 -1.31
CA ASP A 226 6.87 -16.22 -0.80
C ASP A 226 8.28 -15.69 -0.48
N VAL A 227 8.74 -15.93 0.74
CA VAL A 227 10.09 -15.54 1.17
C VAL A 227 10.85 -16.78 1.56
N SER A 228 11.95 -17.06 0.87
CA SER A 228 12.84 -18.19 1.17
C SER A 228 14.23 -17.72 1.58
N ALA A 229 14.88 -18.54 2.41
CA ALA A 229 16.28 -18.39 2.79
C ALA A 229 17.00 -19.71 2.57
N LYS A 230 18.13 -19.67 1.85
CA LYS A 230 18.91 -20.85 1.48
C LYS A 230 20.37 -20.66 1.84
N ASP A 231 20.93 -21.61 2.58
CA ASP A 231 22.37 -21.70 2.77
C ASP A 231 23.03 -22.29 1.51
N MET A 232 23.80 -21.46 0.83
CA MET A 232 24.46 -21.82 -0.43
C MET A 232 25.53 -22.92 -0.26
N GLY A 233 26.06 -23.06 0.96
CA GLY A 233 27.07 -24.08 1.27
C GLY A 233 26.50 -25.49 1.45
N THR A 234 25.35 -25.61 2.12
CA THR A 234 24.69 -26.89 2.43
C THR A 234 23.49 -27.21 1.55
N GLY A 235 22.95 -26.20 0.87
CA GLY A 235 21.70 -26.30 0.10
C GLY A 235 20.44 -26.38 0.97
N LYS A 236 20.55 -26.24 2.29
CA LYS A 236 19.38 -26.18 3.18
C LYS A 236 18.57 -24.92 2.91
N GLU A 237 17.27 -25.07 2.90
CA GLU A 237 16.31 -23.99 2.60
C GLU A 237 15.13 -24.04 3.56
N GLN A 238 14.62 -22.85 3.89
CA GLN A 238 13.36 -22.63 4.61
C GLN A 238 12.62 -21.49 3.95
N SER A 239 11.29 -21.55 3.98
CA SER A 239 10.46 -20.50 3.43
C SER A 239 9.22 -20.21 4.27
N ILE A 240 8.64 -19.04 4.06
CA ILE A 240 7.34 -18.66 4.59
C ILE A 240 6.49 -18.08 3.45
N LYS A 241 5.22 -18.48 3.39
CA LYS A 241 4.25 -17.93 2.46
C LYS A 241 3.35 -16.95 3.18
N ILE A 242 3.24 -15.74 2.66
CA ILE A 242 2.47 -14.64 3.24
C ILE A 242 1.30 -14.34 2.29
N GLU A 243 0.11 -14.78 2.68
CA GLU A 243 -1.11 -14.64 1.87
C GLU A 243 -1.78 -13.27 2.05
N SER A 244 -1.39 -12.49 3.05
CA SER A 244 -2.02 -11.22 3.44
C SER A 244 -1.02 -10.08 3.59
N ALA A 245 -0.03 -9.97 2.70
CA ALA A 245 0.86 -8.81 2.68
C ALA A 245 0.11 -7.48 2.44
N THR A 246 -1.17 -7.55 2.07
CA THR A 246 -2.04 -6.41 1.74
C THR A 246 -3.23 -6.24 2.70
N SER A 247 -3.15 -6.74 3.94
CA SER A 247 -4.25 -6.60 4.91
C SER A 247 -4.40 -5.19 5.49
N LEU A 248 -3.47 -4.28 5.16
CA LEU A 248 -3.55 -2.88 5.56
C LEU A 248 -4.62 -2.16 4.75
N SER A 249 -5.45 -1.38 5.42
CA SER A 249 -6.38 -0.46 4.77
C SER A 249 -5.62 0.68 4.09
N GLU A 250 -6.24 1.32 3.09
CA GLU A 250 -5.65 2.47 2.40
C GLU A 250 -5.25 3.60 3.38
N ASP A 251 -6.07 3.85 4.41
CA ASP A 251 -5.76 4.84 5.44
C ASP A 251 -4.50 4.46 6.24
N GLU A 252 -4.27 3.18 6.51
CA GLU A 252 -3.08 2.69 7.20
C GLU A 252 -1.84 2.77 6.30
N ILE A 253 -1.97 2.45 5.02
CA ILE A 253 -0.89 2.60 4.02
C ILE A 253 -0.46 4.07 3.95
N GLN A 254 -1.40 5.00 3.80
CA GLN A 254 -1.12 6.43 3.74
C GLN A 254 -0.54 6.98 5.05
N ALA A 255 -1.00 6.48 6.19
CA ALA A 255 -0.42 6.83 7.49
C ALA A 255 1.05 6.39 7.58
N LYS A 256 1.40 5.20 7.11
CA LYS A 256 2.77 4.69 7.09
C LYS A 256 3.69 5.49 6.18
N ILE A 257 3.22 5.86 4.99
CA ILE A 257 3.97 6.70 4.05
C ILE A 257 4.22 8.10 4.66
N SER A 258 3.18 8.74 5.19
CA SER A 258 3.28 10.07 5.81
C SER A 258 4.16 10.05 7.06
N GLU A 259 4.09 9.00 7.87
CA GLU A 259 4.97 8.80 9.02
C GLU A 259 6.43 8.68 8.59
N ALA A 260 6.72 7.90 7.54
CA ALA A 260 8.06 7.75 7.00
C ALA A 260 8.63 9.07 6.49
N GLU A 261 7.85 9.86 5.75
CA GLU A 261 8.26 11.19 5.29
C GLU A 261 8.58 12.12 6.47
N LYS A 262 7.76 12.10 7.53
CA LYS A 262 7.95 12.94 8.72
C LYS A 262 9.25 12.63 9.47
N PHE A 263 9.65 11.38 9.53
CA PHE A 263 10.83 10.93 10.27
C PHE A 263 12.05 10.66 9.39
N ALA A 264 11.97 10.91 8.08
CA ALA A 264 13.01 10.56 7.10
C ALA A 264 14.41 11.08 7.49
N GLU A 265 14.54 12.35 7.89
CA GLU A 265 15.83 12.92 8.28
C GLU A 265 16.38 12.31 9.58
N GLU A 266 15.52 12.06 10.56
CA GLU A 266 15.90 11.44 11.82
C GLU A 266 16.36 10.01 11.61
N ASP A 267 15.58 9.24 10.85
CA ASP A 267 15.85 7.84 10.54
C ASP A 267 17.14 7.70 9.74
N GLN A 268 17.39 8.55 8.75
CA GLN A 268 18.65 8.56 8.00
C GLN A 268 19.86 8.82 8.90
N ARG A 269 19.77 9.78 9.82
CA ARG A 269 20.86 10.04 10.79
C ARG A 269 21.12 8.85 11.69
N ARG A 270 20.07 8.20 12.17
CA ARG A 270 20.16 7.01 13.02
C ARG A 270 20.77 5.82 12.24
N LYS A 271 20.32 5.58 11.01
CA LYS A 271 20.83 4.55 10.11
C LYS A 271 22.32 4.76 9.84
N ALA A 272 22.72 5.96 9.43
CA ALA A 272 24.13 6.28 9.20
C ALA A 272 25.02 6.00 10.43
N LYS A 273 24.52 6.28 11.63
CA LYS A 273 25.24 5.98 12.89
C LYS A 273 25.37 4.48 13.13
N VAL A 274 24.33 3.69 12.85
CA VAL A 274 24.34 2.23 12.96
C VAL A 274 25.30 1.62 11.95
N GLU A 275 25.25 2.05 10.70
CA GLU A 275 26.13 1.59 9.63
C GLU A 275 27.61 1.88 9.94
N MET A 276 27.91 3.09 10.43
CA MET A 276 29.25 3.47 10.86
C MET A 276 29.75 2.58 12.00
N ARG A 277 28.88 2.27 12.98
CA ARG A 277 29.22 1.36 14.08
C ARG A 277 29.48 -0.05 13.58
N ASN A 278 28.63 -0.57 12.70
CA ASN A 278 28.78 -1.90 12.10
C ASN A 278 30.08 -2.00 11.30
N MET A 279 30.41 -0.96 10.52
CA MET A 279 31.67 -0.88 9.77
C MET A 279 32.88 -0.86 10.70
N ALA A 280 32.85 -0.06 11.76
CA ALA A 280 33.94 -0.02 12.75
C ALA A 280 34.15 -1.37 13.43
N ASP A 281 33.05 -2.05 13.82
CA ASP A 281 33.11 -3.38 14.43
C ASP A 281 33.69 -4.43 13.46
N GLN A 282 33.33 -4.35 12.18
CA GLN A 282 33.89 -5.22 11.14
C GLN A 282 35.39 -5.00 10.98
N VAL A 283 35.88 -3.76 10.94
CA VAL A 283 37.30 -3.45 10.83
C VAL A 283 38.07 -3.97 12.05
N VAL A 284 37.56 -3.76 13.27
CA VAL A 284 38.16 -4.27 14.51
C VAL A 284 38.23 -5.79 14.49
N TYR A 285 37.16 -6.47 14.07
CA TYR A 285 37.14 -7.93 13.96
C TYR A 285 38.17 -8.46 12.97
N GLN A 286 38.20 -7.90 11.77
CA GLN A 286 39.16 -8.30 10.72
C GLN A 286 40.62 -8.09 11.16
N THR A 287 40.89 -6.93 11.79
CA THR A 287 42.23 -6.61 12.30
C THR A 287 42.68 -7.60 13.37
N ARG A 288 41.82 -7.93 14.34
CA ARG A 288 42.13 -8.94 15.37
C ARG A 288 42.45 -10.28 14.75
N ARG A 289 41.65 -10.75 13.80
CA ARG A 289 41.83 -12.02 13.12
C ARG A 289 43.12 -12.09 12.28
N THR A 290 43.59 -10.95 11.77
CA THR A 290 44.83 -10.87 11.02
C THR A 290 46.06 -10.91 11.93
N LEU A 291 45.90 -10.51 13.21
CA LEU A 291 46.97 -10.50 14.22
C LEU A 291 47.10 -11.83 14.96
N GLU A 292 46.11 -12.70 14.92
CA GLU A 292 46.10 -14.08 15.41
C GLU A 292 46.66 -15.04 14.35
#